data_817619b5464abbd9a6c775a876f3295b
#
_entry.id   817619b5464abbd9a6c775a876f3295b
#
_cell.length_a   1.000
_cell.length_b   1.000
_cell.length_c   1.000
_cell.angle_alpha   90.00
_cell.angle_beta   90.00
_cell.angle_gamma   90.00
#
_symmetry.space_group_name_H-M   'P 1'
#
loop_
_entity.id
_entity.type
_entity.pdbx_description
1 polymer ?
#
loop_
_entity_poly.entity_id
_entity_poly.type
_entity_poly.pdbx_seq_one_letter_code
_entity_poly.pdbx_strand_id
1 'polypeptide(L)' 'MEAQMNMMRELIRTTHKDAVAAGWIDEEELEHVEKVYSVYHALGGNGTGDRWMAELRQLRRA' A
#
# COMPACT_ATOMS: atom_id res chain seq x y z
N MET A 1 13.54 -12.59 -3.80
CA MET A 1 13.08 -13.56 -2.80
C MET A 1 11.60 -13.41 -2.56
N GLU A 2 10.89 -14.52 -2.62
CA GLU A 2 9.45 -14.49 -2.49
C GLU A 2 8.99 -13.99 -1.12
N ALA A 3 9.77 -14.29 -0.07
CA ALA A 3 9.41 -13.85 1.28
C ALA A 3 9.35 -12.34 1.39
N GLN A 4 10.28 -11.62 0.76
CA GLN A 4 10.27 -10.17 0.78
C GLN A 4 9.07 -9.60 0.03
N MET A 5 8.74 -10.19 -1.12
CA MET A 5 7.58 -9.78 -1.89
C MET A 5 6.30 -9.97 -1.08
N ASN A 6 6.20 -11.10 -0.39
CA ASN A 6 5.02 -11.37 0.44
C ASN A 6 4.89 -10.38 1.59
N MET A 7 6.00 -10.03 2.21
CA MET A 7 5.97 -9.07 3.31
C MET A 7 5.55 -7.67 2.85
N MET A 8 6.07 -7.22 1.71
CA MET A 8 5.69 -5.92 1.15
C MET A 8 4.22 -5.92 0.74
N ARG A 9 3.78 -6.98 0.09
CA ARG A 9 2.39 -7.11 -0.31
C ARG A 9 1.46 -7.08 0.90
N GLU A 10 1.82 -7.80 1.97
CA GLU A 10 1.02 -7.83 3.18
C GLU A 10 0.96 -6.47 3.85
N LEU A 11 2.05 -5.73 3.85
CA LEU A 11 2.05 -4.39 4.42
C LEU A 11 1.10 -3.47 3.64
N ILE A 12 1.17 -3.50 2.31
CA ILE A 12 0.27 -2.70 1.49
C ILE A 12 -1.17 -3.11 1.72
N ARG A 13 -1.43 -4.42 1.75
CA ARG A 13 -2.78 -4.94 1.95
C ARG A 13 -3.36 -4.52 3.30
N THR A 14 -2.58 -4.66 4.35
CA THR A 14 -3.04 -4.34 5.70
C THR A 14 -3.29 -2.83 5.83
N THR A 15 -2.38 -2.02 5.31
CA THR A 15 -2.54 -0.57 5.33
C THR A 15 -3.81 -0.18 4.57
N HIS A 16 -4.03 -0.78 3.42
CA HIS A 16 -5.23 -0.51 2.63
C HIS A 16 -6.50 -0.89 3.39
N LYS A 17 -6.52 -2.09 3.96
CA LYS A 17 -7.68 -2.58 4.68
C LYS A 17 -8.03 -1.66 5.85
N ASP A 18 -7.04 -1.30 6.63
CA ASP A 18 -7.26 -0.47 7.82
C ASP A 18 -7.69 0.94 7.44
N ALA A 19 -7.06 1.53 6.44
CA ALA A 19 -7.37 2.89 6.04
C ALA A 19 -8.76 2.97 5.40
N VAL A 20 -9.10 2.01 4.56
CA VAL A 20 -10.43 2.00 3.94
C VAL A 20 -11.52 1.83 5.00
N ALA A 21 -11.28 0.98 5.98
CA ALA A 21 -12.23 0.81 7.08
C ALA A 21 -12.40 2.09 7.89
N ALA A 22 -11.33 2.84 8.09
CA ALA A 22 -11.37 4.10 8.83
C ALA A 22 -11.91 5.26 7.99
N GLY A 23 -11.76 5.17 6.69
CA GLY A 23 -12.19 6.23 5.76
C GLY A 23 -11.17 7.33 5.58
N TRP A 24 -9.96 7.17 6.11
CA TRP A 24 -8.90 8.16 5.97
C TRP A 24 -7.55 7.48 6.19
N ILE A 25 -6.49 8.16 5.81
CA ILE A 25 -5.13 7.65 6.02
C ILE A 25 -4.24 8.79 6.51
N ASP A 26 -3.35 8.47 7.45
CA ASP A 26 -2.33 9.39 7.91
C ASP A 26 -1.37 9.69 6.77
N GLU A 27 -1.00 10.97 6.62
CA GLU A 27 -0.14 11.39 5.51
C GLU A 27 1.23 10.73 5.57
N GLU A 28 1.80 10.58 6.76
CA GLU A 28 3.08 9.88 6.90
C GLU A 28 2.96 8.39 6.57
N GLU A 29 1.84 7.80 6.94
CA GLU A 29 1.60 6.40 6.62
C GLU A 29 1.46 6.19 5.12
N LEU A 30 0.75 7.10 4.45
CA LEU A 30 0.64 7.03 3.00
C LEU A 30 2.00 7.15 2.35
N GLU A 31 2.82 8.07 2.81
CA GLU A 31 4.17 8.24 2.29
C GLU A 31 4.99 6.97 2.48
N HIS A 32 4.89 6.35 3.64
CA HIS A 32 5.60 5.12 3.92
C HIS A 32 5.17 3.98 2.99
N VAL A 33 3.86 3.79 2.84
CA VAL A 33 3.36 2.71 2.01
C VAL A 33 3.66 2.97 0.53
N GLU A 34 3.73 4.23 0.11
CA GLU A 34 4.13 4.56 -1.26
C GLU A 34 5.56 4.11 -1.54
N LYS A 35 6.45 4.26 -0.57
CA LYS A 35 7.83 3.81 -0.73
C LYS A 35 7.91 2.29 -0.83
N VAL A 36 7.17 1.61 0.03
CA VAL A 36 7.12 0.14 -0.01
C VAL A 36 6.55 -0.34 -1.34
N TYR A 37 5.47 0.30 -1.79
CA TYR A 37 4.87 -0.06 -3.06
C TYR A 37 5.82 0.15 -4.23
N SER A 38 6.59 1.23 -4.21
CA SER A 38 7.57 1.51 -5.27
C SER A 38 8.56 0.37 -5.42
N VAL A 39 9.07 -0.16 -4.31
CA VAL A 39 9.98 -1.30 -4.34
C VAL A 39 9.26 -2.55 -4.81
N TYR A 40 8.06 -2.78 -4.29
CA TYR A 40 7.26 -3.94 -4.65
C TYR A 40 6.96 -3.96 -6.16
N HIS A 41 6.59 -2.82 -6.70
CA HIS A 41 6.31 -2.70 -8.14
C HIS A 41 7.57 -2.96 -8.97
N ALA A 42 8.70 -2.40 -8.54
CA ALA A 42 9.97 -2.59 -9.24
C ALA A 42 10.41 -4.06 -9.26
N LEU A 43 10.01 -4.82 -8.25
CA LEU A 43 10.34 -6.25 -8.17
C LEU A 43 9.34 -7.14 -8.92
N GLY A 44 8.40 -6.54 -9.64
CA GLY A 44 7.45 -7.29 -10.45
C GLY A 44 6.13 -7.58 -9.74
N GLY A 45 5.75 -6.75 -8.76
CA GLY A 45 4.48 -6.90 -8.09
C GLY A 45 3.30 -6.79 -9.06
N ASN A 46 2.20 -7.44 -8.72
CA ASN A 46 1.04 -7.52 -9.63
C ASN A 46 0.09 -6.33 -9.51
N GLY A 47 -0.95 -6.34 -10.34
CA GLY A 47 -1.91 -5.23 -10.41
C GLY A 47 -2.79 -5.05 -9.18
N THR A 48 -2.83 -6.03 -8.27
CA THR A 48 -3.60 -5.88 -7.03
C THR A 48 -3.02 -4.74 -6.19
N GLY A 49 -1.69 -4.67 -6.11
CA GLY A 49 -1.03 -3.58 -5.39
C GLY A 49 -1.34 -2.23 -6.03
N ASP A 50 -1.38 -2.18 -7.36
CA ASP A 50 -1.71 -0.95 -8.07
C ASP A 50 -3.11 -0.45 -7.69
N ARG A 51 -4.08 -1.37 -7.61
CA ARG A 51 -5.45 -1.01 -7.25
C ARG A 51 -5.52 -0.53 -5.82
N TRP A 52 -4.85 -1.22 -4.91
CA TRP A 52 -4.84 -0.81 -3.50
C TRP A 52 -4.27 0.60 -3.35
N MET A 53 -3.17 0.89 -4.05
CA MET A 53 -2.56 2.22 -3.96
C MET A 53 -3.46 3.29 -4.55
N ALA A 54 -4.13 3.00 -5.67
CA ALA A 54 -5.05 3.96 -6.26
C ALA A 54 -6.17 4.33 -5.28
N GLU A 55 -6.70 3.34 -4.57
CA GLU A 55 -7.74 3.58 -3.59
C GLU A 55 -7.23 4.36 -2.38
N LEU A 56 -6.02 4.03 -1.90
CA LEU A 56 -5.42 4.75 -0.78
C LEU A 56 -5.21 6.23 -1.11
N ARG A 57 -4.79 6.53 -2.33
CA ARG A 57 -4.53 7.90 -2.75
C ARG A 57 -5.80 8.75 -2.82
N GLN A 58 -6.95 8.11 -2.90
CA GLN A 58 -8.23 8.81 -2.94
C GLN A 58 -8.81 9.03 -1.56
N LEU A 59 -8.25 8.43 -0.54
CA LEU A 59 -8.74 8.60 0.82
C LEU A 59 -8.39 9.99 1.35
N ARG A 60 -9.21 10.44 2.28
CA ARG A 60 -8.94 11.67 3.01
C ARG A 60 -7.66 11.51 3.81
N ARG A 61 -6.84 12.55 3.81
CA ARG A 61 -5.58 12.55 4.55
C ARG A 61 -5.71 13.36 5.82
N ALA A 62 -5.05 12.91 6.85
CA ALA A 62 -5.06 13.62 8.13
C ALA A 62 -3.64 13.92 8.61
#